data_bec2a1c99b0746200e632786060ad905
#
_entry.id   bec2a1c99b0746200e632786060ad905
#
_cell.length_a   1.000
_cell.length_b   1.000
_cell.length_c   1.000
_cell.angle_alpha   90.00
_cell.angle_beta   90.00
_cell.angle_gamma   90.00
#
_symmetry.space_group_name_H-M   'P 1'
#
loop_
_entity.id
_entity.type
_entity.pdbx_description
1 polymer ?
#
loop_
_entity_poly.entity_id
_entity_poly.type
_entity_poly.pdbx_seq_one_letter_code
_entity_poly.pdbx_strand_id
1 'polypeptide(L)'
;METSTQGSLSDKGNNVNHLERTMEQTTAPEKPTMDTKHTDEAMKVLANYTGDETWEPTEEKHLVRKIDWRLLPLLCMTYGLQYYDKAMLSQAALFGLREDLNLLLGNRYAMSAAIFYLGFIVGAYPTMALAQRFPIHHVASAAVTIWGVCLILTPLCQNYQSLYAQRFFLGVLESGISPMAAGIRRTSRLCAWDICTGYVSIFSPLVNYGLGNITGALSSWKYMYFFAGALTISWGVILDFILPPDPISARGFSSRERYISVARLRSNNSGVRNTHFKLGQVAELGMDVKFWLIFFTAFLAMIANAPVSTFTPIIINSFGFSTLHSLLLVIPSGVYAGSMMLLLPYLSYKYTDKGIRSWLVIACQVVTMGASLLLLCLPLSETGGLLFACYIMPTMGAGYAVLMGLQLANVAGYTKRSLSSSGLYVGYCLGNFVGPLCFREVDAPRYVPGFIVTVVTTAVAGVLVFVYRVVCLWDNQRRDNTGLLEGFEHAYEDDLTDRTNPQFRYTV
;
A
#
# COMPACT_ATOMS: atom_id res chain seq x y z
N MET A 1 -29.79 -73.71 -46.24
CA MET A 1 -28.82 -73.61 -47.30
C MET A 1 -27.71 -72.75 -46.76
N GLU A 2 -26.69 -73.53 -46.41
CA GLU A 2 -25.35 -73.13 -46.08
C GLU A 2 -24.71 -72.25 -47.17
N THR A 3 -23.88 -71.30 -46.77
CA THR A 3 -22.53 -71.19 -47.33
C THR A 3 -21.68 -70.31 -46.43
N SER A 4 -20.64 -70.98 -45.97
CA SER A 4 -19.43 -70.53 -45.32
C SER A 4 -18.71 -69.37 -46.01
N THR A 5 -18.05 -68.51 -45.28
CA THR A 5 -16.79 -67.90 -45.72
C THR A 5 -15.86 -67.74 -44.50
N GLN A 6 -14.86 -68.62 -44.44
CA GLN A 6 -13.58 -68.41 -43.76
C GLN A 6 -12.83 -67.29 -44.48
N GLY A 7 -12.36 -66.31 -43.75
CA GLY A 7 -11.52 -65.26 -44.29
C GLY A 7 -10.83 -64.47 -43.21
N SER A 8 -9.54 -64.79 -43.03
CA SER A 8 -8.45 -63.91 -42.54
C SER A 8 -8.40 -63.57 -41.06
N LEU A 9 -7.76 -64.50 -40.35
CA LEU A 9 -7.16 -64.30 -39.01
C LEU A 9 -5.64 -63.86 -39.08
N SER A 10 -5.20 -63.34 -40.23
CA SER A 10 -3.77 -63.04 -40.47
C SER A 10 -3.37 -61.58 -40.41
N ASP A 11 -4.32 -60.64 -40.28
CA ASP A 11 -4.00 -59.21 -40.39
C ASP A 11 -4.05 -58.39 -39.07
N LYS A 12 -4.42 -59.04 -37.98
CA LYS A 12 -4.41 -58.39 -36.67
C LYS A 12 -3.07 -58.45 -35.93
N GLY A 13 -2.14 -59.32 -36.29
CA GLY A 13 -0.84 -59.45 -35.66
C GLY A 13 0.16 -58.36 -36.05
N ASN A 14 0.05 -57.82 -37.28
CA ASN A 14 0.99 -56.80 -37.77
C ASN A 14 0.66 -55.35 -37.34
N ASN A 15 -0.59 -55.07 -37.00
CA ASN A 15 -0.96 -53.75 -36.51
C ASN A 15 -0.62 -53.54 -35.04
N VAL A 16 -0.61 -54.55 -34.20
CA VAL A 16 -0.22 -54.44 -32.80
C VAL A 16 1.28 -54.18 -32.65
N ASN A 17 2.13 -54.86 -33.47
CA ASN A 17 3.57 -54.61 -33.46
C ASN A 17 3.99 -53.23 -34.05
N HIS A 18 3.15 -52.62 -34.89
CA HIS A 18 3.40 -51.26 -35.39
C HIS A 18 3.02 -50.21 -34.37
N LEU A 19 1.99 -50.45 -33.56
CA LEU A 19 1.55 -49.55 -32.45
C LEU A 19 2.56 -49.65 -31.27
N GLU A 20 3.05 -50.85 -30.93
CA GLU A 20 4.08 -50.97 -29.88
C GLU A 20 5.41 -50.33 -30.30
N ARG A 21 5.84 -50.44 -31.55
CA ARG A 21 7.06 -49.76 -32.06
C ARG A 21 6.90 -48.24 -32.18
N THR A 22 5.68 -47.73 -32.32
CA THR A 22 5.44 -46.27 -32.35
C THR A 22 5.33 -45.68 -30.92
N MET A 23 5.03 -46.53 -29.90
CA MET A 23 5.05 -46.11 -28.49
C MET A 23 6.46 -46.12 -27.86
N GLU A 24 7.43 -46.92 -28.39
CA GLU A 24 8.80 -46.93 -27.88
C GLU A 24 9.67 -45.76 -28.42
N GLN A 25 9.16 -44.96 -29.35
CA GLN A 25 9.85 -43.74 -29.86
C GLN A 25 9.16 -42.43 -29.42
N THR A 26 8.40 -42.45 -28.32
CA THR A 26 8.04 -41.21 -27.68
C THR A 26 9.25 -40.73 -26.89
N THR A 27 10.16 -40.07 -27.60
CA THR A 27 11.20 -39.22 -27.01
C THR A 27 10.60 -38.37 -25.91
N ALA A 28 11.25 -38.35 -24.73
CA ALA A 28 10.92 -37.48 -23.65
C ALA A 28 10.63 -36.06 -24.23
N PRO A 29 9.59 -35.35 -23.76
CA PRO A 29 9.23 -34.06 -24.33
C PRO A 29 10.48 -33.18 -24.31
N GLU A 30 10.98 -32.83 -25.51
CA GLU A 30 12.04 -31.86 -25.68
C GLU A 30 11.63 -30.62 -24.89
N LYS A 31 12.43 -30.23 -23.89
CA LYS A 31 12.20 -28.97 -23.17
C LYS A 31 12.03 -27.90 -24.24
N PRO A 32 10.91 -27.16 -24.26
CA PRO A 32 10.73 -26.11 -25.25
C PRO A 32 11.96 -25.20 -25.18
N THR A 33 12.68 -25.08 -26.28
CA THR A 33 13.84 -24.19 -26.42
C THR A 33 13.36 -22.76 -26.21
N MET A 34 13.46 -22.30 -24.96
CA MET A 34 13.08 -20.95 -24.59
C MET A 34 14.01 -19.98 -25.30
N ASP A 35 13.44 -19.04 -26.06
CA ASP A 35 14.20 -17.96 -26.68
C ASP A 35 14.86 -17.11 -25.59
N THR A 36 16.18 -17.29 -25.41
CA THR A 36 16.97 -16.67 -24.35
C THR A 36 17.45 -15.25 -24.70
N LYS A 37 17.17 -14.75 -25.90
CA LYS A 37 17.62 -13.42 -26.32
C LYS A 37 16.86 -12.25 -25.73
N HIS A 38 15.63 -12.48 -25.24
CA HIS A 38 14.79 -11.46 -24.60
C HIS A 38 14.29 -11.88 -23.22
N THR A 39 14.92 -12.86 -22.59
CA THR A 39 14.48 -13.46 -21.33
C THR A 39 15.11 -12.77 -20.14
N ASP A 40 14.24 -12.42 -19.19
CA ASP A 40 14.57 -11.90 -17.85
C ASP A 40 15.56 -12.85 -17.13
N GLU A 41 16.47 -12.34 -16.29
CA GLU A 41 17.42 -13.15 -15.50
C GLU A 41 16.71 -14.25 -14.70
N ALA A 42 15.47 -14.04 -14.33
CA ALA A 42 14.60 -15.03 -13.69
C ALA A 42 14.44 -16.31 -14.54
N MET A 43 14.31 -16.18 -15.87
CA MET A 43 14.17 -17.33 -16.75
C MET A 43 15.49 -18.09 -16.91
N LYS A 44 16.62 -17.40 -16.84
CA LYS A 44 17.94 -18.05 -16.84
C LYS A 44 18.14 -18.94 -15.61
N VAL A 45 17.66 -18.51 -14.44
CA VAL A 45 17.70 -19.33 -13.21
C VAL A 45 16.85 -20.58 -13.35
N LEU A 46 15.66 -20.47 -13.97
CA LEU A 46 14.79 -21.64 -14.21
C LEU A 46 15.39 -22.60 -15.24
N ALA A 47 15.95 -22.07 -16.33
CA ALA A 47 16.55 -22.87 -17.41
C ALA A 47 17.84 -23.60 -16.96
N ASN A 48 18.65 -22.96 -16.12
CA ASN A 48 19.93 -23.49 -15.65
C ASN A 48 19.80 -24.43 -14.44
N TYR A 49 18.60 -24.57 -13.86
CA TYR A 49 18.40 -25.44 -12.72
C TYR A 49 18.25 -26.91 -13.17
N THR A 50 19.13 -27.78 -12.65
CA THR A 50 19.19 -29.23 -13.00
C THR A 50 18.65 -30.14 -11.90
N GLY A 51 18.11 -29.59 -10.81
CA GLY A 51 17.53 -30.37 -9.71
C GLY A 51 16.02 -30.63 -9.88
N ASP A 52 15.40 -31.21 -8.84
CA ASP A 52 13.96 -31.48 -8.81
C ASP A 52 13.14 -30.21 -8.98
N GLU A 53 12.27 -30.19 -9.97
CA GLU A 53 11.39 -29.07 -10.31
C GLU A 53 10.19 -28.96 -9.35
N THR A 54 9.90 -30.03 -8.60
CA THR A 54 8.83 -30.06 -7.60
C THR A 54 9.37 -29.73 -6.21
N TRP A 55 8.58 -29.04 -5.40
CA TRP A 55 8.91 -28.74 -4.01
C TRP A 55 7.72 -28.95 -3.10
N GLU A 56 8.01 -29.28 -1.84
CA GLU A 56 6.97 -29.44 -0.83
C GLU A 56 6.44 -28.09 -0.31
N PRO A 57 5.15 -28.02 0.11
CA PRO A 57 4.58 -26.81 0.74
C PRO A 57 5.32 -26.39 2.03
N THR A 58 5.96 -27.32 2.71
CA THR A 58 6.79 -27.08 3.91
C THR A 58 8.07 -26.32 3.56
N GLU A 59 8.72 -26.69 2.47
CA GLU A 59 9.93 -26.05 1.95
C GLU A 59 9.64 -24.61 1.48
N GLU A 60 8.52 -24.41 0.78
CA GLU A 60 8.05 -23.08 0.41
C GLU A 60 7.80 -22.21 1.65
N LYS A 61 7.12 -22.72 2.67
CA LYS A 61 6.86 -21.99 3.91
C LYS A 61 8.14 -21.58 4.62
N HIS A 62 9.15 -22.47 4.67
CA HIS A 62 10.44 -22.16 5.27
C HIS A 62 11.18 -21.05 4.51
N LEU A 63 11.22 -21.15 3.18
CA LEU A 63 11.81 -20.11 2.31
C LEU A 63 11.11 -18.77 2.49
N VAL A 64 9.77 -18.75 2.49
CA VAL A 64 8.98 -17.52 2.72
C VAL A 64 9.33 -16.90 4.06
N ARG A 65 9.37 -17.70 5.14
CA ARG A 65 9.75 -17.20 6.48
C ARG A 65 11.16 -16.61 6.48
N LYS A 66 12.13 -17.25 5.80
CA LYS A 66 13.51 -16.76 5.67
C LYS A 66 13.59 -15.41 4.96
N ILE A 67 12.80 -15.24 3.88
CA ILE A 67 12.68 -13.98 3.16
C ILE A 67 12.02 -12.90 4.04
N ASP A 68 10.94 -13.27 4.74
CA ASP A 68 10.21 -12.34 5.60
C ASP A 68 11.07 -11.81 6.75
N TRP A 69 11.81 -12.67 7.43
CA TRP A 69 12.71 -12.27 8.51
C TRP A 69 13.82 -11.31 8.07
N ARG A 70 14.20 -11.33 6.79
CA ARG A 70 15.20 -10.41 6.24
C ARG A 70 14.61 -9.10 5.75
N LEU A 71 13.47 -9.15 5.07
CA LEU A 71 12.89 -7.97 4.41
C LEU A 71 11.94 -7.17 5.30
N LEU A 72 11.11 -7.85 6.12
CA LEU A 72 10.13 -7.14 6.95
C LEU A 72 10.74 -6.11 7.90
N PRO A 73 11.81 -6.42 8.67
CA PRO A 73 12.40 -5.42 9.56
C PRO A 73 12.92 -4.18 8.81
N LEU A 74 13.53 -4.38 7.63
CA LEU A 74 14.04 -3.28 6.81
C LEU A 74 12.91 -2.39 6.30
N LEU A 75 11.85 -3.01 5.79
CA LEU A 75 10.67 -2.29 5.30
C LEU A 75 9.93 -1.59 6.44
N CYS A 76 9.77 -2.26 7.58
CA CYS A 76 9.13 -1.68 8.77
C CYS A 76 9.88 -0.47 9.29
N MET A 77 11.21 -0.55 9.39
CA MET A 77 12.02 0.57 9.83
C MET A 77 11.95 1.75 8.84
N THR A 78 12.09 1.48 7.54
CA THR A 78 12.01 2.53 6.51
C THR A 78 10.67 3.24 6.53
N TYR A 79 9.58 2.47 6.63
CA TYR A 79 8.23 3.03 6.68
C TYR A 79 7.94 3.71 8.02
N GLY A 80 8.50 3.18 9.10
CA GLY A 80 8.46 3.81 10.40
C GLY A 80 9.08 5.20 10.40
N LEU A 81 10.26 5.37 9.78
CA LEU A 81 10.90 6.67 9.60
C LEU A 81 10.03 7.60 8.75
N GLN A 82 9.44 7.10 7.65
CA GLN A 82 8.55 7.89 6.81
C GLN A 82 7.34 8.41 7.59
N TYR A 83 6.76 7.59 8.47
CA TYR A 83 5.66 8.03 9.31
C TYR A 83 6.12 9.00 10.41
N TYR A 84 7.30 8.79 11.00
CA TYR A 84 7.91 9.69 11.97
C TYR A 84 8.06 11.09 11.40
N ASP A 85 8.57 11.20 10.17
CA ASP A 85 8.79 12.49 9.50
C ASP A 85 7.49 13.21 9.14
N LYS A 86 6.44 12.45 8.79
CA LYS A 86 5.10 13.04 8.60
C LYS A 86 4.54 13.60 9.89
N ALA A 87 4.67 12.87 11.00
CA ALA A 87 4.22 13.31 12.31
C ALA A 87 5.04 14.48 12.86
N MET A 88 6.29 14.64 12.40
CA MET A 88 7.21 15.71 12.85
C MET A 88 6.62 17.10 12.67
N LEU A 89 5.94 17.36 11.54
CA LEU A 89 5.35 18.67 11.26
C LEU A 89 4.36 19.09 12.36
N SER A 90 3.46 18.18 12.76
CA SER A 90 2.44 18.46 13.78
C SER A 90 3.02 18.55 15.18
N GLN A 91 4.05 17.79 15.47
CA GLN A 91 4.72 17.82 16.77
C GLN A 91 5.62 19.06 16.91
N ALA A 92 6.41 19.37 15.90
CA ALA A 92 7.25 20.58 15.88
C ALA A 92 6.42 21.88 15.91
N ALA A 93 5.19 21.84 15.40
CA ALA A 93 4.24 22.97 15.44
C ALA A 93 3.93 23.43 16.87
N LEU A 94 4.04 22.55 17.87
CA LEU A 94 3.85 22.86 19.28
C LEU A 94 5.09 23.51 19.93
N PHE A 95 6.26 23.46 19.28
CA PHE A 95 7.55 23.91 19.82
C PHE A 95 8.12 25.13 19.08
N GLY A 96 7.23 25.99 18.55
CA GLY A 96 7.62 27.28 17.96
C GLY A 96 7.82 27.28 16.45
N LEU A 97 7.62 26.16 15.75
CA LEU A 97 7.74 26.11 14.28
C LEU A 97 6.77 27.08 13.59
N ARG A 98 5.54 27.20 14.10
CA ARG A 98 4.48 28.04 13.49
C ARG A 98 4.80 29.52 13.63
N GLU A 99 5.34 29.90 14.76
CA GLU A 99 5.77 31.26 15.10
C GLU A 99 7.00 31.66 14.29
N ASP A 100 8.06 30.84 14.33
CA ASP A 100 9.35 31.12 13.67
C ASP A 100 9.21 31.28 12.15
N LEU A 101 8.30 30.52 11.52
CA LEU A 101 8.12 30.52 10.06
C LEU A 101 6.87 31.30 9.60
N ASN A 102 6.22 32.04 10.49
CA ASN A 102 4.99 32.83 10.20
C ASN A 102 3.87 31.98 9.58
N LEU A 103 3.63 30.76 10.11
CA LEU A 103 2.60 29.84 9.63
C LEU A 103 1.21 30.08 10.23
N LEU A 104 1.08 30.93 11.25
CA LEU A 104 -0.18 31.26 11.91
C LEU A 104 -1.13 32.08 11.04
N LEU A 105 -0.64 32.70 9.94
CA LEU A 105 -1.44 33.55 9.07
C LEU A 105 -2.18 32.72 8.00
N GLY A 106 -3.51 32.79 8.01
CA GLY A 106 -4.36 32.14 7.01
C GLY A 106 -4.20 30.62 6.96
N ASN A 107 -3.99 30.08 5.76
CA ASN A 107 -3.86 28.62 5.53
C ASN A 107 -2.41 28.15 5.40
N ARG A 108 -1.41 28.92 5.86
CA ARG A 108 0.01 28.60 5.61
C ARG A 108 0.43 27.29 6.23
N TYR A 109 0.03 27.01 7.46
CA TYR A 109 0.31 25.74 8.12
C TYR A 109 -0.35 24.56 7.39
N ALA A 110 -1.64 24.68 7.09
CA ALA A 110 -2.39 23.68 6.34
C ALA A 110 -1.78 23.39 4.96
N MET A 111 -1.35 24.45 4.24
CA MET A 111 -0.69 24.32 2.95
C MET A 111 0.69 23.63 3.08
N SER A 112 1.44 23.86 4.16
CA SER A 112 2.72 23.19 4.38
C SER A 112 2.58 21.66 4.55
N ALA A 113 1.45 21.21 5.09
CA ALA A 113 1.10 19.80 5.16
C ALA A 113 0.59 19.26 3.82
N ALA A 114 -0.24 20.04 3.11
CA ALA A 114 -0.87 19.63 1.85
C ALA A 114 0.15 19.48 0.71
N ILE A 115 1.07 20.42 0.56
CA ILE A 115 2.03 20.48 -0.58
C ILE A 115 2.94 19.26 -0.65
N PHE A 116 3.19 18.60 0.47
CA PHE A 116 3.89 17.32 0.54
C PHE A 116 3.22 16.26 -0.37
N TYR A 117 1.90 16.16 -0.34
CA TYR A 117 1.17 15.17 -1.15
C TYR A 117 1.16 15.51 -2.64
N LEU A 118 1.29 16.78 -2.99
CA LEU A 118 1.52 17.20 -4.39
C LEU A 118 2.88 16.69 -4.87
N GLY A 119 3.94 16.89 -4.07
CA GLY A 119 5.25 16.31 -4.34
C GLY A 119 5.21 14.79 -4.46
N PHE A 120 4.40 14.14 -3.62
CA PHE A 120 4.20 12.69 -3.60
C PHE A 120 3.60 12.17 -4.92
N ILE A 121 2.61 12.87 -5.50
CA ILE A 121 2.04 12.53 -6.81
C ILE A 121 3.09 12.73 -7.93
N VAL A 122 3.77 13.86 -7.94
CA VAL A 122 4.76 14.20 -8.98
C VAL A 122 5.96 13.25 -8.96
N GLY A 123 6.43 12.87 -7.76
CA GLY A 123 7.58 12.00 -7.57
C GLY A 123 7.34 10.53 -7.87
N ALA A 124 6.09 10.05 -7.82
CA ALA A 124 5.78 8.63 -7.93
C ALA A 124 6.25 8.01 -9.25
N TYR A 125 6.02 8.67 -10.39
CA TYR A 125 6.43 8.17 -11.70
C TYR A 125 7.95 8.21 -11.92
N PRO A 126 8.66 9.35 -11.70
CA PRO A 126 10.11 9.40 -11.86
C PRO A 126 10.85 8.39 -10.99
N THR A 127 10.46 8.22 -9.73
CA THR A 127 11.12 7.28 -8.81
C THR A 127 10.91 5.83 -9.24
N MET A 128 9.71 5.48 -9.73
CA MET A 128 9.46 4.16 -10.30
C MET A 128 10.24 3.91 -11.59
N ALA A 129 10.38 4.92 -12.44
CA ALA A 129 11.20 4.83 -13.65
C ALA A 129 12.70 4.61 -13.33
N LEU A 130 13.22 5.28 -12.29
CA LEU A 130 14.57 5.05 -11.78
C LEU A 130 14.73 3.62 -11.23
N ALA A 131 13.77 3.12 -10.45
CA ALA A 131 13.80 1.77 -9.90
C ALA A 131 13.70 0.67 -10.97
N GLN A 132 13.24 1.00 -12.19
CA GLN A 132 13.24 0.09 -13.33
C GLN A 132 14.58 0.05 -14.08
N ARG A 133 15.37 1.13 -14.01
CA ARG A 133 16.65 1.26 -14.73
C ARG A 133 17.85 0.88 -13.87
N PHE A 134 17.78 1.11 -12.58
CA PHE A 134 18.87 0.89 -11.63
C PHE A 134 18.50 -0.15 -10.59
N PRO A 135 19.48 -0.81 -9.94
CA PRO A 135 19.21 -1.75 -8.85
C PRO A 135 18.39 -1.11 -7.73
N ILE A 136 17.31 -1.78 -7.33
CA ILE A 136 16.30 -1.24 -6.38
C ILE A 136 16.94 -0.79 -5.06
N HIS A 137 17.95 -1.52 -4.55
CA HIS A 137 18.60 -1.19 -3.28
C HIS A 137 19.32 0.16 -3.34
N HIS A 138 20.04 0.48 -4.42
CA HIS A 138 20.70 1.78 -4.59
C HIS A 138 19.70 2.92 -4.76
N VAL A 139 18.62 2.70 -5.51
CA VAL A 139 17.56 3.73 -5.69
C VAL A 139 16.86 4.01 -4.37
N ALA A 140 16.51 2.97 -3.62
CA ALA A 140 15.85 3.10 -2.32
C ALA A 140 16.77 3.76 -1.28
N SER A 141 18.03 3.32 -1.17
CA SER A 141 19.03 3.88 -0.29
C SER A 141 19.31 5.36 -0.60
N ALA A 142 19.54 5.70 -1.87
CA ALA A 142 19.75 7.08 -2.31
C ALA A 142 18.54 7.96 -1.99
N ALA A 143 17.31 7.50 -2.29
CA ALA A 143 16.09 8.23 -1.99
C ALA A 143 15.95 8.51 -0.50
N VAL A 144 16.18 7.50 0.37
CA VAL A 144 16.11 7.65 1.83
C VAL A 144 17.21 8.59 2.34
N THR A 145 18.43 8.49 1.82
CA THR A 145 19.55 9.35 2.23
C THR A 145 19.30 10.81 1.86
N ILE A 146 18.87 11.06 0.60
CA ILE A 146 18.57 12.43 0.14
C ILE A 146 17.36 13.01 0.88
N TRP A 147 16.34 12.19 1.17
CA TRP A 147 15.24 12.57 2.04
C TRP A 147 15.70 12.99 3.43
N GLY A 148 16.63 12.23 4.06
CA GLY A 148 17.21 12.61 5.34
C GLY A 148 17.98 13.92 5.28
N VAL A 149 18.71 14.20 4.20
CA VAL A 149 19.35 15.50 3.96
C VAL A 149 18.29 16.60 3.87
N CYS A 150 17.19 16.37 3.16
CA CYS A 150 16.09 17.32 3.07
C CYS A 150 15.48 17.66 4.44
N LEU A 151 15.43 16.70 5.38
CA LEU A 151 15.01 16.94 6.76
C LEU A 151 16.00 17.79 7.55
N ILE A 152 17.32 17.53 7.43
CA ILE A 152 18.35 18.34 8.09
C ILE A 152 18.34 19.79 7.59
N LEU A 153 17.92 20.02 6.35
CA LEU A 153 17.79 21.36 5.80
C LEU A 153 16.56 22.13 6.30
N THR A 154 15.55 21.45 6.90
CA THR A 154 14.35 22.12 7.42
C THR A 154 14.64 23.22 8.46
N PRO A 155 15.56 23.05 9.45
CA PRO A 155 15.93 24.11 10.39
C PRO A 155 16.54 25.37 9.78
N LEU A 156 16.99 25.31 8.52
CA LEU A 156 17.50 26.45 7.78
C LEU A 156 16.41 27.28 7.09
N CYS A 157 15.18 26.78 7.07
CA CYS A 157 14.03 27.54 6.55
C CYS A 157 13.80 28.78 7.44
N GLN A 158 13.66 29.94 6.77
CA GLN A 158 13.45 31.23 7.46
C GLN A 158 12.02 31.76 7.28
N ASN A 159 11.23 31.16 6.36
CA ASN A 159 9.89 31.58 6.06
C ASN A 159 9.03 30.41 5.57
N TYR A 160 7.71 30.64 5.44
CA TYR A 160 6.77 29.61 4.98
C TYR A 160 7.05 29.13 3.55
N GLN A 161 7.60 29.97 2.67
CA GLN A 161 7.87 29.61 1.27
C GLN A 161 9.01 28.59 1.18
N SER A 162 10.08 28.76 1.96
CA SER A 162 11.16 27.78 2.02
C SER A 162 10.71 26.43 2.61
N LEU A 163 9.79 26.48 3.59
CA LEU A 163 9.17 25.26 4.11
C LEU A 163 8.31 24.57 3.05
N TYR A 164 7.55 25.29 2.24
CA TYR A 164 6.77 24.73 1.14
C TYR A 164 7.65 24.00 0.12
N ALA A 165 8.74 24.64 -0.31
CA ALA A 165 9.71 24.02 -1.21
C ALA A 165 10.29 22.74 -0.60
N GLN A 166 10.75 22.81 0.65
CA GLN A 166 11.26 21.65 1.38
C GLN A 166 10.22 20.51 1.46
N ARG A 167 8.97 20.81 1.80
CA ARG A 167 7.89 19.82 1.89
C ARG A 167 7.55 19.20 0.55
N PHE A 168 7.57 19.97 -0.53
CA PHE A 168 7.36 19.47 -1.87
C PHE A 168 8.45 18.45 -2.27
N PHE A 169 9.73 18.83 -2.12
CA PHE A 169 10.84 17.93 -2.44
C PHE A 169 10.88 16.70 -1.54
N LEU A 170 10.55 16.84 -0.25
CA LEU A 170 10.40 15.72 0.66
C LEU A 170 9.36 14.73 0.14
N GLY A 171 8.19 15.22 -0.31
CA GLY A 171 7.15 14.40 -0.91
C GLY A 171 7.63 13.67 -2.17
N VAL A 172 8.37 14.35 -3.05
CA VAL A 172 8.95 13.74 -4.26
C VAL A 172 9.87 12.57 -3.91
N LEU A 173 10.74 12.73 -2.93
CA LEU A 173 11.73 11.72 -2.51
C LEU A 173 11.08 10.51 -1.83
N GLU A 174 10.09 10.74 -0.98
CA GLU A 174 9.38 9.67 -0.27
C GLU A 174 8.43 8.86 -1.15
N SER A 175 7.95 9.41 -2.27
CA SER A 175 6.87 8.86 -3.10
C SER A 175 7.14 7.45 -3.63
N GLY A 176 8.40 7.13 -3.92
CA GLY A 176 8.80 5.85 -4.52
C GLY A 176 8.95 4.71 -3.55
N ILE A 177 9.10 4.99 -2.24
CA ILE A 177 9.38 3.94 -1.23
C ILE A 177 8.23 2.93 -1.16
N SER A 178 6.99 3.40 -1.09
CA SER A 178 5.80 2.54 -1.00
C SER A 178 5.60 1.64 -2.23
N PRO A 179 5.66 2.14 -3.48
CA PRO A 179 5.56 1.29 -4.67
C PRO A 179 6.72 0.30 -4.82
N MET A 180 7.97 0.72 -4.53
CA MET A 180 9.13 -0.19 -4.59
C MET A 180 8.98 -1.34 -3.59
N ALA A 181 8.55 -1.05 -2.37
CA ALA A 181 8.25 -2.05 -1.39
C ALA A 181 7.04 -2.92 -1.80
N ALA A 182 6.05 -2.44 -2.54
CA ALA A 182 4.91 -3.23 -3.03
C ALA A 182 5.31 -4.33 -4.02
N GLY A 183 6.33 -4.11 -4.85
CA GLY A 183 6.84 -5.11 -5.80
C GLY A 183 7.40 -6.38 -5.14
N ILE A 184 7.74 -6.34 -3.86
CA ILE A 184 8.37 -7.44 -3.10
C ILE A 184 7.31 -8.32 -2.37
N ARG A 185 5.99 -8.08 -2.51
CA ARG A 185 4.97 -8.50 -1.53
C ARG A 185 3.99 -9.58 -1.97
N ARG A 186 3.68 -10.48 -1.02
CA ARG A 186 2.38 -11.17 -0.88
C ARG A 186 1.43 -10.31 -0.03
N THR A 187 0.11 -10.44 -0.25
CA THR A 187 -0.95 -9.66 0.43
C THR A 187 -0.87 -9.72 1.97
N SER A 188 -0.42 -10.86 2.54
CA SER A 188 -0.23 -11.01 4.00
C SER A 188 0.87 -10.12 4.60
N ARG A 189 1.83 -9.66 3.78
CA ARG A 189 2.92 -8.78 4.21
C ARG A 189 2.52 -7.30 4.19
N LEU A 190 1.50 -6.93 3.41
CA LEU A 190 0.93 -5.58 3.41
C LEU A 190 0.42 -5.22 4.81
N CYS A 191 -0.27 -6.16 5.47
CA CYS A 191 -0.79 -5.94 6.82
C CYS A 191 0.33 -5.70 7.86
N ALA A 192 1.43 -6.48 7.80
CA ALA A 192 2.54 -6.33 8.74
C ALA A 192 3.24 -4.97 8.62
N TRP A 193 3.25 -4.40 7.45
CA TRP A 193 3.86 -3.11 7.16
C TRP A 193 3.01 -1.93 7.62
N ASP A 194 1.70 -1.97 7.37
CA ASP A 194 0.78 -0.92 7.83
C ASP A 194 0.71 -0.83 9.36
N ILE A 195 0.92 -1.97 10.06
CA ILE A 195 0.98 -2.04 11.53
C ILE A 195 2.10 -1.15 12.10
N CYS A 196 3.24 -1.08 11.40
CA CYS A 196 4.37 -0.28 11.87
C CYS A 196 4.03 1.20 11.99
N THR A 197 3.10 1.72 11.18
CA THR A 197 2.65 3.12 11.28
C THR A 197 1.99 3.43 12.61
N GLY A 198 1.13 2.54 13.09
CA GLY A 198 0.47 2.70 14.38
C GLY A 198 1.47 2.70 15.54
N TYR A 199 2.40 1.74 15.55
CA TYR A 199 3.36 1.63 16.66
C TYR A 199 4.45 2.71 16.63
N VAL A 200 4.84 3.22 15.47
CA VAL A 200 5.76 4.37 15.38
C VAL A 200 5.12 5.63 15.97
N SER A 201 3.79 5.76 15.92
CA SER A 201 3.07 6.84 16.60
C SER A 201 3.21 6.81 18.13
N ILE A 202 3.71 5.73 18.72
CA ILE A 202 4.04 5.64 20.14
C ILE A 202 5.44 6.22 20.39
N PHE A 203 6.41 5.84 19.56
CA PHE A 203 7.81 6.24 19.76
C PHE A 203 8.08 7.69 19.36
N SER A 204 7.44 8.18 18.31
CA SER A 204 7.60 9.54 17.79
C SER A 204 7.35 10.62 18.87
N PRO A 205 6.22 10.62 19.59
CA PRO A 205 5.98 11.59 20.67
C PRO A 205 6.95 11.47 21.83
N LEU A 206 7.38 10.25 22.19
CA LEU A 206 8.34 10.04 23.29
C LEU A 206 9.71 10.63 22.96
N VAL A 207 10.21 10.38 21.76
CA VAL A 207 11.48 10.96 21.28
C VAL A 207 11.38 12.48 21.25
N ASN A 208 10.32 13.02 20.67
CA ASN A 208 10.13 14.47 20.56
C ASN A 208 9.81 15.13 21.89
N TYR A 209 9.22 14.41 22.86
CA TYR A 209 9.12 14.87 24.24
C TYR A 209 10.51 15.09 24.86
N GLY A 210 11.43 14.13 24.71
CA GLY A 210 12.81 14.27 25.17
C GLY A 210 13.55 15.44 24.50
N LEU A 211 13.45 15.55 23.17
CA LEU A 211 14.10 16.62 22.41
C LEU A 211 13.47 18.00 22.66
N GLY A 212 12.16 18.05 22.94
CA GLY A 212 11.45 19.29 23.24
C GLY A 212 11.87 19.95 24.57
N ASN A 213 12.46 19.15 25.49
CA ASN A 213 12.98 19.66 26.77
C ASN A 213 14.40 20.25 26.64
N ILE A 214 15.05 20.14 25.48
CA ILE A 214 16.39 20.70 25.30
C ILE A 214 16.31 22.23 25.28
N THR A 215 16.95 22.84 26.27
CA THR A 215 17.17 24.27 26.33
C THR A 215 18.54 24.57 25.75
N GLY A 216 18.61 25.19 24.58
CA GLY A 216 19.85 25.49 23.87
C GLY A 216 19.74 26.78 23.07
N ALA A 217 20.75 27.04 22.23
CA ALA A 217 20.80 28.24 21.39
C ALA A 217 19.77 28.28 20.26
N LEU A 218 19.12 27.14 19.93
CA LEU A 218 18.15 27.01 18.88
C LEU A 218 16.78 26.66 19.44
N SER A 219 15.70 27.02 18.71
CA SER A 219 14.34 26.60 19.01
C SER A 219 14.24 25.07 19.04
N SER A 220 13.51 24.50 20.02
CA SER A 220 13.46 23.03 20.25
C SER A 220 13.04 22.23 19.02
N TRP A 221 12.15 22.76 18.16
CA TRP A 221 11.74 22.11 16.92
C TRP A 221 12.90 21.85 15.94
N LYS A 222 13.96 22.69 15.96
CA LYS A 222 15.14 22.53 15.11
C LYS A 222 15.95 21.29 15.49
N TYR A 223 16.10 21.01 16.79
CA TYR A 223 16.77 19.79 17.28
C TYR A 223 16.03 18.53 16.86
N MET A 224 14.68 18.56 16.84
CA MET A 224 13.86 17.43 16.38
C MET A 224 14.15 17.09 14.92
N TYR A 225 14.21 18.10 14.03
CA TYR A 225 14.52 17.86 12.61
C TYR A 225 15.97 17.42 12.36
N PHE A 226 16.93 17.95 13.12
CA PHE A 226 18.33 17.49 13.04
C PHE A 226 18.45 16.02 13.46
N PHE A 227 17.80 15.63 14.54
CA PHE A 227 17.79 14.24 14.99
C PHE A 227 17.12 13.31 13.97
N ALA A 228 15.93 13.65 13.49
CA ALA A 228 15.20 12.87 12.50
C ALA A 228 16.03 12.70 11.22
N GLY A 229 16.58 13.79 10.69
CA GLY A 229 17.40 13.74 9.48
C GLY A 229 18.68 12.93 9.64
N ALA A 230 19.39 13.06 10.76
CA ALA A 230 20.57 12.26 11.05
C ALA A 230 20.25 10.76 11.13
N LEU A 231 19.14 10.41 11.81
CA LEU A 231 18.67 9.04 11.92
C LEU A 231 18.30 8.48 10.52
N THR A 232 17.61 9.26 9.71
CA THR A 232 17.18 8.86 8.36
C THR A 232 18.37 8.70 7.41
N ILE A 233 19.36 9.59 7.44
CA ILE A 233 20.60 9.45 6.65
C ILE A 233 21.35 8.19 7.07
N SER A 234 21.52 7.97 8.37
CA SER A 234 22.21 6.78 8.88
C SER A 234 21.52 5.51 8.42
N TRP A 235 20.16 5.50 8.46
CA TRP A 235 19.38 4.39 7.97
C TRP A 235 19.51 4.20 6.46
N GLY A 236 19.47 5.27 5.66
CA GLY A 236 19.68 5.23 4.23
C GLY A 236 21.00 4.58 3.84
N VAL A 237 22.08 4.95 4.52
CA VAL A 237 23.40 4.33 4.31
C VAL A 237 23.38 2.84 4.69
N ILE A 238 22.81 2.49 5.85
CA ILE A 238 22.68 1.10 6.28
C ILE A 238 21.88 0.27 5.27
N LEU A 239 20.82 0.84 4.70
CA LEU A 239 19.95 0.19 3.75
C LEU A 239 20.70 -0.25 2.48
N ASP A 240 21.68 0.54 2.01
CA ASP A 240 22.48 0.23 0.84
C ASP A 240 23.27 -1.09 0.98
N PHE A 241 23.75 -1.36 2.20
CA PHE A 241 24.53 -2.56 2.50
C PHE A 241 23.68 -3.80 2.81
N ILE A 242 22.49 -3.61 3.38
CA ILE A 242 21.66 -4.72 3.90
C ILE A 242 20.56 -5.12 2.93
N LEU A 243 19.98 -4.19 2.15
CA LEU A 243 18.89 -4.48 1.22
C LEU A 243 19.44 -5.29 0.03
N PRO A 244 18.96 -6.52 -0.21
CA PRO A 244 19.39 -7.29 -1.37
C PRO A 244 18.89 -6.64 -2.67
N PRO A 245 19.70 -6.64 -3.74
CA PRO A 245 19.32 -6.04 -5.04
C PRO A 245 18.10 -6.70 -5.66
N ASP A 246 18.02 -8.02 -5.59
CA ASP A 246 16.89 -8.82 -6.09
C ASP A 246 16.86 -10.21 -5.40
N PRO A 247 15.75 -10.98 -5.52
CA PRO A 247 15.66 -12.33 -4.93
C PRO A 247 16.66 -13.34 -5.52
N ILE A 248 17.15 -13.08 -6.74
CA ILE A 248 18.03 -13.99 -7.50
C ILE A 248 19.47 -13.87 -7.00
N SER A 249 19.94 -12.63 -6.80
CA SER A 249 21.30 -12.31 -6.37
C SER A 249 21.46 -12.21 -4.85
N ALA A 250 20.38 -12.38 -4.08
CA ALA A 250 20.40 -12.28 -2.63
C ALA A 250 21.40 -13.25 -2.00
N ARG A 251 22.32 -12.72 -1.17
CA ARG A 251 23.33 -13.51 -0.46
C ARG A 251 22.69 -14.47 0.54
N GLY A 252 23.20 -15.73 0.58
CA GLY A 252 22.75 -16.74 1.55
C GLY A 252 21.49 -17.51 1.15
N PHE A 253 21.12 -17.52 -0.15
CA PHE A 253 20.16 -18.45 -0.73
C PHE A 253 20.90 -19.54 -1.52
N SER A 254 20.48 -20.81 -1.33
CA SER A 254 20.95 -21.94 -2.12
C SER A 254 20.39 -21.86 -3.55
N SER A 255 20.98 -22.63 -4.49
CA SER A 255 20.47 -22.69 -5.88
C SER A 255 19.03 -23.18 -5.92
N ARG A 256 18.64 -24.12 -5.03
CA ARG A 256 17.28 -24.62 -4.88
C ARG A 256 16.33 -23.53 -4.33
N GLU A 257 16.73 -22.79 -3.30
CA GLU A 257 15.93 -21.68 -2.74
C GLU A 257 15.70 -20.56 -3.77
N ARG A 258 16.69 -20.27 -4.61
CA ARG A 258 16.56 -19.31 -5.72
C ARG A 258 15.59 -19.82 -6.77
N TYR A 259 15.70 -21.10 -7.17
CA TYR A 259 14.77 -21.72 -8.10
C TYR A 259 13.33 -21.63 -7.57
N ILE A 260 13.07 -22.10 -6.34
CA ILE A 260 11.73 -22.06 -5.74
C ILE A 260 11.20 -20.63 -5.63
N SER A 261 12.05 -19.64 -5.30
CA SER A 261 11.61 -18.25 -5.20
C SER A 261 11.13 -17.70 -6.54
N VAL A 262 11.80 -18.03 -7.64
CA VAL A 262 11.44 -17.61 -9.00
C VAL A 262 10.26 -18.39 -9.55
N ALA A 263 10.28 -19.73 -9.43
CA ALA A 263 9.22 -20.61 -9.91
C ALA A 263 7.86 -20.31 -9.25
N ARG A 264 7.86 -19.99 -7.95
CA ARG A 264 6.69 -19.58 -7.21
C ARG A 264 6.11 -18.23 -7.71
N LEU A 265 6.95 -17.30 -8.10
CA LEU A 265 6.49 -16.02 -8.66
C LEU A 265 5.80 -16.26 -10.01
N ARG A 266 6.31 -17.20 -10.79
CA ARG A 266 5.70 -17.61 -12.06
C ARG A 266 4.36 -18.30 -11.85
N SER A 267 4.25 -19.27 -10.95
CA SER A 267 3.00 -20.00 -10.66
C SER A 267 1.86 -19.11 -10.14
N ASN A 268 2.20 -17.98 -9.50
CA ASN A 268 1.24 -16.98 -9.04
C ASN A 268 0.99 -15.85 -10.07
N ASN A 269 1.40 -16.01 -11.33
CA ASN A 269 1.32 -14.99 -12.39
C ASN A 269 1.90 -13.61 -11.99
N SER A 270 2.74 -13.58 -10.95
CA SER A 270 3.32 -12.34 -10.42
C SER A 270 4.69 -12.01 -11.02
N GLY A 271 5.29 -12.93 -11.74
CA GLY A 271 6.69 -12.85 -12.19
C GLY A 271 6.89 -12.73 -13.69
N VAL A 272 5.88 -13.03 -14.50
CA VAL A 272 5.96 -12.78 -15.95
C VAL A 272 5.64 -11.30 -16.16
N ARG A 273 6.69 -10.50 -16.33
CA ARG A 273 6.60 -9.09 -16.68
C ARG A 273 5.97 -8.99 -18.07
N ASN A 274 4.65 -8.92 -18.11
CA ASN A 274 3.95 -8.60 -19.33
C ASN A 274 4.26 -7.13 -19.66
N THR A 275 5.21 -6.90 -20.58
CA THR A 275 5.67 -5.57 -20.95
C THR A 275 4.71 -4.87 -21.93
N HIS A 276 3.67 -5.56 -22.39
CA HIS A 276 2.72 -5.03 -23.35
C HIS A 276 1.64 -4.20 -22.64
N PHE A 277 1.78 -2.89 -22.75
CA PHE A 277 0.77 -1.95 -22.32
C PHE A 277 -0.43 -2.00 -23.27
N LYS A 278 -1.60 -2.42 -22.75
CA LYS A 278 -2.83 -2.59 -23.53
C LYS A 278 -3.71 -1.35 -23.38
N LEU A 279 -3.76 -0.48 -24.40
CA LEU A 279 -4.61 0.74 -24.41
C LEU A 279 -6.10 0.42 -24.23
N GLY A 280 -6.59 -0.73 -24.71
CA GLY A 280 -7.96 -1.18 -24.51
C GLY A 280 -8.31 -1.33 -23.02
N GLN A 281 -7.40 -1.85 -22.19
CA GLN A 281 -7.60 -1.96 -20.73
C GLN A 281 -7.62 -0.60 -20.03
N VAL A 282 -6.92 0.41 -20.58
CA VAL A 282 -6.97 1.80 -20.07
C VAL A 282 -8.34 2.43 -20.32
N ALA A 283 -8.84 2.30 -21.55
CA ALA A 283 -10.17 2.79 -21.89
C ALA A 283 -11.28 2.09 -21.09
N GLU A 284 -11.14 0.77 -20.90
CA GLU A 284 -12.05 -0.01 -20.06
C GLU A 284 -12.07 0.48 -18.61
N LEU A 285 -10.88 0.77 -18.03
CA LEU A 285 -10.77 1.31 -16.68
C LEU A 285 -11.44 2.67 -16.55
N GLY A 286 -11.23 3.56 -17.53
CA GLY A 286 -11.85 4.89 -17.53
C GLY A 286 -13.38 4.86 -17.56
N MET A 287 -13.97 3.81 -18.17
CA MET A 287 -15.43 3.58 -18.24
C MET A 287 -15.95 2.68 -17.12
N ASP A 288 -15.09 2.22 -16.21
CA ASP A 288 -15.50 1.31 -15.14
C ASP A 288 -16.02 2.08 -13.92
N VAL A 289 -17.33 2.04 -13.70
CA VAL A 289 -18.00 2.67 -12.55
C VAL A 289 -17.40 2.19 -11.23
N LYS A 290 -17.00 0.91 -11.12
CA LYS A 290 -16.41 0.33 -9.91
C LYS A 290 -15.09 1.00 -9.55
N PHE A 291 -14.28 1.34 -10.57
CA PHE A 291 -13.04 2.08 -10.37
C PHE A 291 -13.30 3.49 -9.79
N TRP A 292 -14.24 4.23 -10.36
CA TRP A 292 -14.57 5.57 -9.89
C TRP A 292 -15.19 5.58 -8.50
N LEU A 293 -16.03 4.60 -8.16
CA LEU A 293 -16.59 4.45 -6.82
C LEU A 293 -15.49 4.26 -5.77
N ILE A 294 -14.49 3.40 -6.04
CA ILE A 294 -13.35 3.19 -5.13
C ILE A 294 -12.43 4.40 -5.10
N PHE A 295 -12.16 5.04 -6.24
CA PHE A 295 -11.35 6.24 -6.33
C PHE A 295 -11.92 7.37 -5.46
N PHE A 296 -13.20 7.71 -5.64
CA PHE A 296 -13.85 8.75 -4.86
C PHE A 296 -14.03 8.37 -3.38
N THR A 297 -14.23 7.09 -3.08
CA THR A 297 -14.21 6.61 -1.69
C THR A 297 -12.85 6.88 -1.03
N ALA A 298 -11.75 6.53 -1.69
CA ALA A 298 -10.41 6.79 -1.18
C ALA A 298 -10.14 8.29 -1.03
N PHE A 299 -10.51 9.09 -2.03
CA PHE A 299 -10.37 10.55 -2.00
C PHE A 299 -11.11 11.17 -0.81
N LEU A 300 -12.39 10.86 -0.65
CA LEU A 300 -13.24 11.44 0.41
C LEU A 300 -12.84 10.94 1.80
N ALA A 301 -12.55 9.64 1.94
CA ALA A 301 -12.09 9.09 3.21
C ALA A 301 -10.76 9.72 3.66
N MET A 302 -9.85 10.02 2.73
CA MET A 302 -8.55 10.60 3.05
C MET A 302 -8.61 12.09 3.43
N ILE A 303 -9.67 12.80 3.11
CA ILE A 303 -9.90 14.15 3.66
C ILE A 303 -9.98 14.10 5.19
N ALA A 304 -10.60 13.06 5.75
CA ALA A 304 -10.69 12.83 7.19
C ALA A 304 -9.32 12.48 7.85
N ASN A 305 -8.26 12.24 7.08
CA ASN A 305 -6.92 11.99 7.63
C ASN A 305 -6.22 13.26 8.14
N ALA A 306 -6.63 14.42 7.70
CA ALA A 306 -5.99 15.68 8.09
C ALA A 306 -5.99 15.94 9.61
N PRO A 307 -7.12 15.85 10.32
CA PRO A 307 -7.11 16.00 11.78
C PRO A 307 -6.23 14.97 12.47
N VAL A 308 -6.15 13.74 11.94
CA VAL A 308 -5.35 12.66 12.54
C VAL A 308 -3.86 12.89 12.34
N SER A 309 -3.43 13.14 11.12
CA SER A 309 -1.99 13.17 10.77
C SER A 309 -1.32 14.52 11.04
N THR A 310 -2.08 15.63 10.92
CA THR A 310 -1.51 16.97 10.92
C THR A 310 -1.92 17.80 12.13
N PHE A 311 -3.12 17.59 12.65
CA PHE A 311 -3.69 18.49 13.66
C PHE A 311 -3.90 17.85 15.04
N THR A 312 -3.82 16.52 15.21
CA THR A 312 -4.10 15.86 16.51
C THR A 312 -3.34 16.48 17.68
N PRO A 313 -2.02 16.69 17.66
CA PRO A 313 -1.32 17.29 18.79
C PRO A 313 -1.78 18.72 19.07
N ILE A 314 -2.10 19.50 18.04
CA ILE A 314 -2.57 20.88 18.13
C ILE A 314 -3.97 20.92 18.72
N ILE A 315 -4.86 20.02 18.28
CA ILE A 315 -6.24 19.88 18.79
C ILE A 315 -6.21 19.50 20.27
N ILE A 316 -5.40 18.51 20.66
CA ILE A 316 -5.26 18.11 22.07
C ILE A 316 -4.72 19.27 22.92
N ASN A 317 -3.75 20.01 22.39
CA ASN A 317 -3.22 21.20 23.09
C ASN A 317 -4.31 22.27 23.29
N SER A 318 -5.22 22.43 22.33
CA SER A 318 -6.33 23.39 22.44
C SER A 318 -7.37 23.03 23.49
N PHE A 319 -7.36 21.79 24.03
CA PHE A 319 -8.18 21.39 25.17
C PHE A 319 -7.64 21.87 26.53
N GLY A 320 -6.52 22.62 26.53
CA GLY A 320 -5.93 23.21 27.75
C GLY A 320 -4.77 22.39 28.34
N PHE A 321 -4.30 21.35 27.67
CA PHE A 321 -3.13 20.60 28.09
C PHE A 321 -1.83 21.34 27.74
N SER A 322 -0.78 21.14 28.54
CA SER A 322 0.54 21.68 28.21
C SER A 322 1.11 21.01 26.94
N THR A 323 2.00 21.68 26.24
CA THR A 323 2.67 21.20 25.03
C THR A 323 3.22 19.78 25.20
N LEU A 324 3.94 19.53 26.30
CA LEU A 324 4.54 18.23 26.56
C LEU A 324 3.48 17.15 26.87
N HIS A 325 2.45 17.46 27.65
CA HIS A 325 1.36 16.52 27.92
C HIS A 325 0.57 16.22 26.65
N SER A 326 0.36 17.22 25.79
CA SER A 326 -0.34 17.02 24.51
C SER A 326 0.35 16.00 23.60
N LEU A 327 1.69 15.97 23.59
CA LEU A 327 2.46 14.95 22.86
C LEU A 327 2.21 13.53 23.43
N LEU A 328 2.26 13.38 24.75
CA LEU A 328 2.05 12.08 25.40
C LEU A 328 0.62 11.57 25.19
N LEU A 329 -0.37 12.47 25.18
CA LEU A 329 -1.77 12.13 24.93
C LEU A 329 -2.07 11.71 23.48
N VAL A 330 -1.13 11.83 22.56
CA VAL A 330 -1.24 11.23 21.21
C VAL A 330 -0.96 9.72 21.23
N ILE A 331 -0.19 9.21 22.21
CA ILE A 331 0.23 7.80 22.25
C ILE A 331 -0.94 6.81 22.22
N PRO A 332 -2.03 6.97 22.99
CA PRO A 332 -3.16 6.04 22.94
C PRO A 332 -3.81 5.96 21.55
N SER A 333 -3.83 7.06 20.80
CA SER A 333 -4.29 7.09 19.41
C SER A 333 -3.42 6.21 18.51
N GLY A 334 -2.10 6.21 18.71
CA GLY A 334 -1.16 5.34 17.99
C GLY A 334 -1.37 3.85 18.30
N VAL A 335 -1.55 3.50 19.58
CA VAL A 335 -1.86 2.12 20.01
C VAL A 335 -3.15 1.63 19.36
N TYR A 336 -4.20 2.45 19.41
CA TYR A 336 -5.48 2.15 18.78
C TYR A 336 -5.34 1.97 17.27
N ALA A 337 -4.67 2.90 16.59
CA ALA A 337 -4.44 2.83 15.14
C ALA A 337 -3.73 1.52 14.74
N GLY A 338 -2.62 1.17 15.42
CA GLY A 338 -1.88 -0.07 15.16
C GLY A 338 -2.73 -1.32 15.39
N SER A 339 -3.53 -1.33 16.47
CA SER A 339 -4.43 -2.45 16.78
C SER A 339 -5.53 -2.61 15.74
N MET A 340 -6.12 -1.51 15.24
CA MET A 340 -7.13 -1.56 14.18
C MET A 340 -6.55 -1.97 12.82
N MET A 341 -5.33 -1.52 12.50
CA MET A 341 -4.61 -1.93 11.29
C MET A 341 -4.19 -3.41 11.32
N LEU A 342 -4.10 -4.04 12.48
CA LEU A 342 -3.97 -5.50 12.62
C LEU A 342 -5.30 -6.21 12.46
N LEU A 343 -6.29 -5.78 13.23
CA LEU A 343 -7.54 -6.48 13.40
C LEU A 343 -8.39 -6.51 12.13
N LEU A 344 -8.56 -5.36 11.45
CA LEU A 344 -9.51 -5.25 10.34
C LEU A 344 -9.05 -6.00 9.08
N PRO A 345 -7.78 -5.89 8.62
CA PRO A 345 -7.30 -6.73 7.54
C PRO A 345 -7.28 -8.22 7.89
N TYR A 346 -7.01 -8.59 9.15
CA TYR A 346 -7.10 -9.99 9.59
C TYR A 346 -8.54 -10.51 9.51
N LEU A 347 -9.53 -9.74 9.98
CA LEU A 347 -10.95 -10.10 9.85
C LEU A 347 -11.37 -10.18 8.37
N SER A 348 -10.93 -9.22 7.56
CA SER A 348 -11.14 -9.20 6.11
C SER A 348 -10.61 -10.46 5.42
N TYR A 349 -9.44 -10.94 5.84
CA TYR A 349 -8.86 -12.19 5.33
C TYR A 349 -9.60 -13.42 5.83
N LYS A 350 -9.82 -13.51 7.15
CA LYS A 350 -10.44 -14.68 7.81
C LYS A 350 -11.87 -14.95 7.33
N TYR A 351 -12.63 -13.90 7.06
CA TYR A 351 -14.04 -13.99 6.67
C TYR A 351 -14.28 -13.55 5.23
N THR A 352 -13.29 -13.77 4.34
CA THR A 352 -13.40 -13.42 2.92
C THR A 352 -14.65 -14.02 2.28
N ASP A 353 -14.97 -15.28 2.59
CA ASP A 353 -16.11 -16.03 2.02
C ASP A 353 -17.48 -15.45 2.43
N LYS A 354 -17.52 -14.69 3.53
CA LYS A 354 -18.76 -14.06 4.02
C LYS A 354 -19.04 -12.70 3.39
N GLY A 355 -18.18 -12.20 2.51
CA GLY A 355 -18.36 -10.89 1.85
C GLY A 355 -18.43 -9.72 2.82
N ILE A 356 -17.58 -9.69 3.85
CA ILE A 356 -17.62 -8.66 4.90
C ILE A 356 -16.74 -7.43 4.62
N ARG A 357 -15.91 -7.46 3.57
CA ARG A 357 -14.90 -6.42 3.32
C ARG A 357 -15.51 -5.04 3.19
N SER A 358 -16.55 -4.90 2.38
CA SER A 358 -17.26 -3.63 2.21
C SER A 358 -17.94 -3.15 3.49
N TRP A 359 -18.50 -4.08 4.30
CA TRP A 359 -19.08 -3.75 5.59
C TRP A 359 -18.05 -3.25 6.60
N LEU A 360 -16.84 -3.82 6.60
CA LEU A 360 -15.73 -3.33 7.44
C LEU A 360 -15.34 -1.90 7.06
N VAL A 361 -15.25 -1.60 5.75
CA VAL A 361 -14.97 -0.22 5.30
C VAL A 361 -16.08 0.72 5.73
N ILE A 362 -17.35 0.36 5.54
CA ILE A 362 -18.51 1.18 5.97
C ILE A 362 -18.46 1.41 7.49
N ALA A 363 -18.22 0.38 8.29
CA ALA A 363 -18.11 0.50 9.75
C ALA A 363 -16.99 1.48 10.13
N CYS A 364 -15.84 1.45 9.46
CA CYS A 364 -14.77 2.42 9.69
C CYS A 364 -15.22 3.86 9.39
N GLN A 365 -15.95 4.08 8.29
CA GLN A 365 -16.47 5.41 7.98
C GLN A 365 -17.47 5.90 9.02
N VAL A 366 -18.36 5.01 9.52
CA VAL A 366 -19.31 5.34 10.58
C VAL A 366 -18.61 5.70 11.89
N VAL A 367 -17.56 4.95 12.28
CA VAL A 367 -16.79 5.25 13.51
C VAL A 367 -16.07 6.60 13.36
N THR A 368 -15.43 6.86 12.20
CA THR A 368 -14.75 8.13 11.95
C THR A 368 -15.71 9.32 11.91
N MET A 369 -16.90 9.13 11.31
CA MET A 369 -17.98 10.12 11.34
C MET A 369 -18.44 10.42 12.76
N GLY A 370 -18.66 9.36 13.56
CA GLY A 370 -19.04 9.50 14.97
C GLY A 370 -17.99 10.24 15.81
N ALA A 371 -16.70 9.94 15.60
CA ALA A 371 -15.59 10.66 16.22
C ALA A 371 -15.61 12.15 15.87
N SER A 372 -15.82 12.46 14.58
CA SER A 372 -15.89 13.85 14.09
C SER A 372 -17.10 14.59 14.66
N LEU A 373 -18.24 13.92 14.81
CA LEU A 373 -19.43 14.48 15.44
C LEU A 373 -19.21 14.75 16.94
N LEU A 374 -18.51 13.86 17.66
CA LEU A 374 -18.16 14.10 19.05
C LEU A 374 -17.28 15.35 19.20
N LEU A 375 -16.26 15.52 18.35
CA LEU A 375 -15.39 16.71 18.33
C LEU A 375 -16.14 17.98 17.98
N LEU A 376 -17.20 17.88 17.17
CA LEU A 376 -18.02 19.00 16.75
C LEU A 376 -19.03 19.42 17.85
N CYS A 377 -19.70 18.45 18.49
CA CYS A 377 -20.84 18.68 19.37
C CYS A 377 -20.46 18.85 20.84
N LEU A 378 -19.41 18.16 21.32
CA LEU A 378 -19.03 18.23 22.73
C LEU A 378 -18.46 19.61 23.10
N PRO A 379 -18.80 20.14 24.30
CA PRO A 379 -18.15 21.34 24.81
C PRO A 379 -16.68 21.04 25.18
N LEU A 380 -15.82 22.08 25.12
CA LEU A 380 -14.39 21.95 25.45
C LEU A 380 -14.13 21.53 26.92
N SER A 381 -15.11 21.70 27.81
CA SER A 381 -15.03 21.21 29.18
C SER A 381 -15.04 19.70 29.33
N GLU A 382 -15.61 18.98 28.35
CA GLU A 382 -15.69 17.52 28.31
C GLU A 382 -14.42 16.88 27.70
N THR A 383 -13.27 17.16 28.30
CA THR A 383 -11.96 16.74 27.78
C THR A 383 -11.83 15.23 27.58
N GLY A 384 -12.47 14.41 28.42
CA GLY A 384 -12.46 12.94 28.29
C GLY A 384 -13.14 12.45 27.02
N GLY A 385 -14.32 13.00 26.69
CA GLY A 385 -15.05 12.68 25.46
C GLY A 385 -14.31 13.14 24.21
N LEU A 386 -13.69 14.33 24.25
CA LEU A 386 -12.90 14.87 23.16
C LEU A 386 -11.63 14.04 22.89
N LEU A 387 -10.92 13.61 23.96
CA LEU A 387 -9.77 12.72 23.84
C LEU A 387 -10.18 11.35 23.26
N PHE A 388 -11.28 10.77 23.76
CA PHE A 388 -11.81 9.53 23.22
C PHE A 388 -12.07 9.63 21.71
N ALA A 389 -12.69 10.72 21.26
CA ALA A 389 -12.93 10.97 19.85
C ALA A 389 -11.62 11.04 19.03
N CYS A 390 -10.60 11.74 19.54
CA CYS A 390 -9.27 11.77 18.91
C CYS A 390 -8.63 10.37 18.84
N TYR A 391 -8.87 9.51 19.84
CA TYR A 391 -8.27 8.17 19.87
C TYR A 391 -8.90 7.20 18.88
N ILE A 392 -10.20 7.28 18.61
CA ILE A 392 -10.89 6.38 17.67
C ILE A 392 -10.86 6.87 16.23
N MET A 393 -10.57 8.14 15.97
CA MET A 393 -10.54 8.75 14.64
C MET A 393 -9.59 8.04 13.63
N PRO A 394 -8.40 7.50 14.04
CA PRO A 394 -7.51 6.76 13.15
C PRO A 394 -8.09 5.46 12.55
N THR A 395 -9.30 5.04 12.96
CA THR A 395 -10.01 3.89 12.35
C THR A 395 -10.11 3.99 10.82
N MET A 396 -10.18 5.20 10.27
CA MET A 396 -10.22 5.42 8.83
C MET A 396 -9.00 4.84 8.10
N GLY A 397 -7.80 4.85 8.71
CA GLY A 397 -6.59 4.28 8.13
C GLY A 397 -6.69 2.77 7.92
N ALA A 398 -7.24 2.05 8.92
CA ALA A 398 -7.51 0.62 8.80
C ALA A 398 -8.60 0.33 7.75
N GLY A 399 -9.62 1.19 7.64
CA GLY A 399 -10.63 1.14 6.59
C GLY A 399 -10.03 1.29 5.19
N TYR A 400 -9.05 2.17 5.02
CA TYR A 400 -8.32 2.34 3.75
C TYR A 400 -7.49 1.10 3.39
N ALA A 401 -6.85 0.44 4.34
CA ALA A 401 -6.11 -0.80 4.11
C ALA A 401 -7.04 -1.92 3.60
N VAL A 402 -8.25 -2.05 4.18
CA VAL A 402 -9.27 -3.00 3.69
C VAL A 402 -9.77 -2.62 2.30
N LEU A 403 -10.01 -1.32 2.03
CA LEU A 403 -10.43 -0.80 0.71
C LEU A 403 -9.39 -1.12 -0.37
N MET A 404 -8.10 -0.95 -0.07
CA MET A 404 -7.01 -1.30 -0.99
C MET A 404 -7.00 -2.81 -1.28
N GLY A 405 -7.20 -3.65 -0.26
CA GLY A 405 -7.34 -5.09 -0.43
C GLY A 405 -8.54 -5.48 -1.29
N LEU A 406 -9.68 -4.80 -1.11
CA LEU A 406 -10.90 -4.99 -1.90
C LEU A 406 -10.68 -4.62 -3.37
N GLN A 407 -10.05 -3.49 -3.65
CA GLN A 407 -9.71 -3.05 -5.00
C GLN A 407 -8.77 -4.05 -5.70
N LEU A 408 -7.70 -4.51 -5.03
CA LEU A 408 -6.75 -5.47 -5.59
C LEU A 408 -7.40 -6.83 -5.92
N ALA A 409 -8.40 -7.24 -5.15
CA ALA A 409 -9.12 -8.50 -5.37
C ALA A 409 -10.10 -8.43 -6.54
N ASN A 410 -10.62 -7.24 -6.83
CA ASN A 410 -11.73 -7.04 -7.77
C ASN A 410 -11.31 -6.51 -9.14
N VAL A 411 -10.02 -6.42 -9.42
CA VAL A 411 -9.51 -5.96 -10.72
C VAL A 411 -8.59 -7.02 -11.31
N ALA A 412 -8.90 -7.46 -12.54
CA ALA A 412 -8.06 -8.35 -13.35
C ALA A 412 -7.57 -7.63 -14.62
N GLY A 413 -6.56 -8.23 -15.27
CA GLY A 413 -5.81 -7.63 -16.38
C GLY A 413 -4.63 -6.81 -15.88
N TYR A 414 -3.45 -7.06 -16.43
CA TYR A 414 -2.20 -6.48 -15.95
C TYR A 414 -2.21 -4.94 -16.00
N THR A 415 -2.52 -4.36 -17.16
CA THR A 415 -2.54 -2.90 -17.34
C THR A 415 -3.65 -2.26 -16.52
N LYS A 416 -4.88 -2.84 -16.53
CA LYS A 416 -6.03 -2.37 -15.77
C LYS A 416 -5.74 -2.36 -14.27
N ARG A 417 -5.19 -3.45 -13.73
CA ARG A 417 -4.86 -3.60 -12.30
C ARG A 417 -3.78 -2.62 -11.84
N SER A 418 -2.73 -2.43 -12.65
CA SER A 418 -1.65 -1.48 -12.37
C SER A 418 -2.18 -0.05 -12.32
N LEU A 419 -2.95 0.37 -13.33
CA LEU A 419 -3.52 1.72 -13.40
C LEU A 419 -4.59 1.95 -12.34
N SER A 420 -5.41 0.94 -12.02
CA SER A 420 -6.40 1.03 -10.95
C SER A 420 -5.74 1.26 -9.59
N SER A 421 -4.63 0.56 -9.31
CA SER A 421 -3.86 0.76 -8.08
C SER A 421 -3.21 2.15 -8.04
N SER A 422 -2.69 2.63 -9.16
CA SER A 422 -2.16 3.99 -9.28
C SER A 422 -3.24 5.05 -9.09
N GLY A 423 -4.44 4.82 -9.66
CA GLY A 423 -5.59 5.70 -9.47
C GLY A 423 -6.02 5.79 -8.00
N LEU A 424 -6.12 4.66 -7.31
CA LEU A 424 -6.41 4.63 -5.87
C LEU A 424 -5.39 5.45 -5.07
N TYR A 425 -4.11 5.33 -5.40
CA TYR A 425 -3.04 6.10 -4.78
C TYR A 425 -3.15 7.60 -5.06
N VAL A 426 -3.52 8.00 -6.29
CA VAL A 426 -3.81 9.40 -6.63
C VAL A 426 -4.99 9.91 -5.80
N GLY A 427 -6.08 9.14 -5.68
CA GLY A 427 -7.21 9.46 -4.81
C GLY A 427 -6.79 9.70 -3.36
N TYR A 428 -5.96 8.81 -2.82
CA TYR A 428 -5.35 8.95 -1.48
C TYR A 428 -4.58 10.27 -1.34
N CYS A 429 -3.72 10.60 -2.29
CA CYS A 429 -2.90 11.80 -2.23
C CYS A 429 -3.75 13.06 -2.36
N LEU A 430 -4.73 13.09 -3.26
CA LEU A 430 -5.64 14.22 -3.42
C LEU A 430 -6.49 14.47 -2.16
N GLY A 431 -6.98 13.42 -1.51
CA GLY A 431 -7.69 13.53 -0.24
C GLY A 431 -6.82 14.14 0.86
N ASN A 432 -5.59 13.66 0.99
CA ASN A 432 -4.61 14.20 1.93
C ASN A 432 -4.10 15.60 1.56
N PHE A 433 -4.20 16.02 0.30
CA PHE A 433 -3.93 17.38 -0.13
C PHE A 433 -5.06 18.33 0.28
N VAL A 434 -6.31 17.97 0.00
CA VAL A 434 -7.48 18.79 0.28
C VAL A 434 -7.79 18.85 1.78
N GLY A 435 -7.61 17.73 2.50
CA GLY A 435 -7.97 17.60 3.91
C GLY A 435 -7.41 18.69 4.81
N PRO A 436 -6.09 18.94 4.85
CA PRO A 436 -5.52 19.99 5.69
C PRO A 436 -6.08 21.37 5.38
N LEU A 437 -6.39 21.67 4.12
CA LEU A 437 -6.89 23.00 3.70
C LEU A 437 -8.28 23.31 4.28
N CYS A 438 -9.02 22.29 4.73
CA CYS A 438 -10.30 22.46 5.40
C CYS A 438 -10.15 22.86 6.88
N PHE A 439 -8.94 22.72 7.47
CA PHE A 439 -8.62 23.07 8.86
C PHE A 439 -7.78 24.35 8.89
N ARG A 440 -8.44 25.50 9.03
CA ARG A 440 -7.77 26.80 9.01
C ARG A 440 -7.46 27.27 10.42
N GLU A 441 -6.34 27.96 10.61
CA GLU A 441 -5.93 28.48 11.92
C GLU A 441 -6.95 29.44 12.52
N VAL A 442 -7.69 30.20 11.68
CA VAL A 442 -8.74 31.12 12.11
C VAL A 442 -9.94 30.43 12.75
N ASP A 443 -10.12 29.13 12.51
CA ASP A 443 -11.21 28.32 13.07
C ASP A 443 -10.85 27.67 14.40
N ALA A 444 -9.59 27.88 14.89
CA ALA A 444 -9.16 27.39 16.18
C ALA A 444 -9.98 28.04 17.32
N PRO A 445 -10.22 27.35 18.44
CA PRO A 445 -9.73 26.02 18.80
C PRO A 445 -10.61 24.87 18.32
N ARG A 446 -11.82 25.13 17.84
CA ARG A 446 -12.85 24.11 17.56
C ARG A 446 -12.78 23.53 16.13
N TYR A 447 -12.18 24.23 15.19
CA TYR A 447 -12.07 23.80 13.78
C TYR A 447 -13.41 23.31 13.17
N VAL A 448 -14.52 23.98 13.52
CA VAL A 448 -15.89 23.59 13.16
C VAL A 448 -16.07 23.29 11.66
N PRO A 449 -15.64 24.15 10.74
CA PRO A 449 -15.79 23.88 9.31
C PRO A 449 -15.04 22.62 8.87
N GLY A 450 -13.85 22.38 9.39
CA GLY A 450 -13.05 21.19 9.11
C GLY A 450 -13.74 19.89 9.52
N PHE A 451 -14.31 19.85 10.74
CA PHE A 451 -15.04 18.67 11.22
C PHE A 451 -16.37 18.46 10.49
N ILE A 452 -17.08 19.53 10.08
CA ILE A 452 -18.27 19.40 9.22
C ILE A 452 -17.89 18.73 7.89
N VAL A 453 -16.81 19.17 7.24
CA VAL A 453 -16.32 18.56 6.01
C VAL A 453 -15.98 17.10 6.24
N THR A 454 -15.32 16.75 7.35
CA THR A 454 -14.98 15.36 7.69
C THR A 454 -16.24 14.50 7.86
N VAL A 455 -17.27 14.98 8.55
CA VAL A 455 -18.55 14.27 8.71
C VAL A 455 -19.20 14.02 7.36
N VAL A 456 -19.31 15.03 6.51
CA VAL A 456 -19.94 14.92 5.18
C VAL A 456 -19.16 13.96 4.29
N THR A 457 -17.84 14.10 4.22
CA THR A 457 -17.01 13.28 3.33
C THR A 457 -16.98 11.81 3.75
N THR A 458 -16.95 11.51 5.06
CA THR A 458 -17.01 10.14 5.55
C THR A 458 -18.40 9.53 5.35
N ALA A 459 -19.48 10.30 5.50
CA ALA A 459 -20.84 9.83 5.20
C ALA A 459 -20.98 9.48 3.72
N VAL A 460 -20.53 10.36 2.82
CA VAL A 460 -20.58 10.12 1.37
C VAL A 460 -19.68 8.93 1.00
N ALA A 461 -18.48 8.81 1.57
CA ALA A 461 -17.60 7.67 1.34
C ALA A 461 -18.27 6.35 1.75
N GLY A 462 -18.95 6.31 2.89
CA GLY A 462 -19.74 5.15 3.32
C GLY A 462 -20.84 4.76 2.32
N VAL A 463 -21.56 5.74 1.81
CA VAL A 463 -22.59 5.54 0.77
C VAL A 463 -21.97 5.00 -0.52
N LEU A 464 -20.83 5.56 -0.97
CA LEU A 464 -20.16 5.07 -2.18
C LEU A 464 -19.70 3.60 -2.06
N VAL A 465 -19.20 3.19 -0.88
CA VAL A 465 -18.84 1.77 -0.63
C VAL A 465 -20.09 0.90 -0.65
N PHE A 466 -21.21 1.36 -0.11
CA PHE A 466 -22.47 0.63 -0.16
C PHE A 466 -22.95 0.46 -1.62
N VAL A 467 -22.91 1.51 -2.42
CA VAL A 467 -23.23 1.46 -3.87
C VAL A 467 -22.30 0.49 -4.60
N TYR A 468 -20.96 0.56 -4.31
CA TYR A 468 -20.00 -0.37 -4.85
C TYR A 468 -20.35 -1.82 -4.55
N ARG A 469 -20.74 -2.13 -3.30
CA ARG A 469 -21.19 -3.46 -2.89
C ARG A 469 -22.40 -3.92 -3.72
N VAL A 470 -23.39 -3.06 -3.86
CA VAL A 470 -24.62 -3.38 -4.63
C VAL A 470 -24.27 -3.67 -6.09
N VAL A 471 -23.42 -2.85 -6.71
CA VAL A 471 -22.99 -3.06 -8.10
C VAL A 471 -22.24 -4.39 -8.25
N CYS A 472 -21.33 -4.72 -7.34
CA CYS A 472 -20.60 -5.99 -7.38
C CYS A 472 -21.52 -7.21 -7.20
N LEU A 473 -22.47 -7.14 -6.28
CA LEU A 473 -23.45 -8.21 -6.06
C LEU A 473 -24.36 -8.39 -7.28
N TRP A 474 -24.82 -7.30 -7.88
CA TRP A 474 -25.65 -7.33 -9.08
C TRP A 474 -24.89 -7.95 -10.28
N ASP A 475 -23.63 -7.55 -10.48
CA ASP A 475 -22.78 -8.13 -11.52
C ASP A 475 -22.54 -9.64 -11.29
N ASN A 476 -22.29 -10.06 -10.04
CA ASN A 476 -22.13 -11.47 -9.70
C ASN A 476 -23.42 -12.26 -9.99
N GLN A 477 -24.57 -11.76 -9.55
CA GLN A 477 -25.87 -12.41 -9.79
C GLN A 477 -26.18 -12.52 -11.29
N ARG A 478 -25.88 -11.49 -12.08
CA ARG A 478 -26.04 -11.51 -13.54
C ARG A 478 -25.17 -12.60 -14.18
N ARG A 479 -23.91 -12.76 -13.71
CA ARG A 479 -22.97 -13.78 -14.20
C ARG A 479 -23.38 -15.19 -13.77
N ASP A 480 -23.91 -15.35 -12.56
CA ASP A 480 -24.42 -16.64 -12.09
C ASP A 480 -25.60 -17.11 -12.92
N ASN A 481 -26.45 -16.20 -13.36
CA ASN A 481 -27.60 -16.50 -14.24
C ASN A 481 -27.17 -16.89 -15.68
N THR A 482 -25.99 -16.51 -16.15
CA THR A 482 -25.44 -16.87 -17.47
C THR A 482 -24.80 -18.27 -17.50
N GLY A 483 -24.50 -18.85 -16.32
CA GLY A 483 -23.92 -20.18 -16.19
C GLY A 483 -22.39 -20.21 -16.46
N LEU A 484 -21.84 -21.42 -16.47
CA LEU A 484 -20.45 -21.67 -16.81
C LEU A 484 -20.29 -21.69 -18.33
N LEU A 485 -19.45 -20.81 -18.86
CA LEU A 485 -19.08 -20.77 -20.27
C LEU A 485 -17.76 -21.53 -20.44
N GLU A 486 -17.69 -22.45 -21.40
CA GLU A 486 -16.47 -23.17 -21.75
C GLU A 486 -15.44 -22.24 -22.42
N GLY A 487 -14.15 -22.53 -22.29
CA GLY A 487 -13.07 -21.79 -22.96
C GLY A 487 -12.42 -20.66 -22.18
N PHE A 488 -12.76 -20.48 -20.88
CA PHE A 488 -12.16 -19.45 -20.03
C PHE A 488 -11.23 -20.02 -18.92
N GLU A 489 -10.82 -21.28 -19.05
CA GLU A 489 -9.97 -21.98 -18.07
C GLU A 489 -8.59 -21.31 -17.94
N HIS A 490 -8.08 -20.71 -19.03
CA HIS A 490 -6.80 -19.98 -19.10
C HIS A 490 -6.95 -18.46 -19.07
N ALA A 491 -8.06 -17.94 -18.56
CA ALA A 491 -8.38 -16.49 -18.54
C ALA A 491 -7.29 -15.62 -17.90
N TYR A 492 -6.51 -16.16 -16.96
CA TYR A 492 -5.38 -15.46 -16.33
C TYR A 492 -4.13 -15.46 -17.21
N GLU A 493 -3.90 -16.50 -18.02
CA GLU A 493 -2.77 -16.60 -18.96
C GLU A 493 -3.00 -15.65 -20.14
N ASP A 494 -4.24 -15.50 -20.58
CA ASP A 494 -4.68 -14.61 -21.65
C ASP A 494 -4.76 -13.13 -21.24
N ASP A 495 -4.47 -12.82 -19.96
CA ASP A 495 -4.56 -11.48 -19.38
C ASP A 495 -5.93 -10.83 -19.59
N LEU A 496 -7.00 -11.62 -19.40
CA LEU A 496 -8.37 -11.13 -19.48
C LEU A 496 -8.68 -10.23 -18.29
N THR A 497 -9.46 -9.18 -18.55
CA THR A 497 -9.93 -8.28 -17.50
C THR A 497 -11.09 -8.90 -16.72
N ASP A 498 -11.40 -8.31 -15.56
CA ASP A 498 -12.58 -8.68 -14.76
C ASP A 498 -13.90 -8.49 -15.53
N ARG A 499 -13.94 -7.62 -16.57
CA ARG A 499 -15.11 -7.44 -17.43
C ARG A 499 -15.19 -8.45 -18.56
N THR A 500 -14.04 -8.80 -19.15
CA THR A 500 -13.98 -9.74 -20.28
C THR A 500 -14.02 -11.20 -19.83
N ASN A 501 -13.68 -11.50 -18.57
CA ASN A 501 -13.80 -12.84 -18.00
C ASN A 501 -15.19 -13.04 -17.34
N PRO A 502 -16.11 -13.80 -17.94
CA PRO A 502 -17.46 -14.03 -17.38
C PRO A 502 -17.44 -14.91 -16.12
N GLN A 503 -16.37 -15.68 -15.89
CA GLN A 503 -16.21 -16.50 -14.69
C GLN A 503 -15.65 -15.71 -13.49
N PHE A 504 -15.19 -14.49 -13.69
CA PHE A 504 -14.69 -13.64 -12.60
C PHE A 504 -15.82 -13.31 -11.62
N ARG A 505 -15.56 -13.45 -10.31
CA ARG A 505 -16.51 -13.08 -9.24
C ARG A 505 -15.91 -12.01 -8.36
N TYR A 506 -16.68 -10.93 -8.19
CA TYR A 506 -16.29 -9.82 -7.32
C TYR A 506 -16.45 -10.21 -5.86
N THR A 507 -15.43 -9.96 -5.06
CA THR A 507 -15.50 -10.04 -3.59
C THR A 507 -16.13 -8.76 -3.03
N VAL A 508 -16.94 -8.88 -1.96
CA VAL A 508 -17.68 -7.76 -1.38
C VAL A 508 -17.45 -7.63 0.14
#